data_c2d3e321f9d48d96f037d422c36f6ea2
#
_entry.id   c2d3e321f9d48d96f037d422c36f6ea2
#
_cell.length_a   1.000
_cell.length_b   1.000
_cell.length_c   1.000
_cell.angle_alpha   90.00
_cell.angle_beta   90.00
_cell.angle_gamma   90.00
#
_symmetry.space_group_name_H-M   'P 1'
#
loop_
_entity.id
_entity.type
_entity.pdbx_description
1 polymer ?
#
loop_
_entity_poly.entity_id
_entity_poly.type
_entity_poly.pdbx_seq_one_letter_code
_entity_poly.pdbx_strand_id
1 'polypeptide(L)'
;MSNSLKVHRIPITKARINLGQIVRRAHVNNECFILEKDGIPVAGIIDIDELEDYLEMKDPNIKKTDRRELQSLRKWPKQAD
;
A
#
# COMPACT_ATOMS: atom_id res chain seq x y z
N MET A 1 16.74 -12.21 10.14
CA MET A 1 16.39 -11.84 9.97
C MET A 1 15.34 -11.66 9.86
N SER A 2 15.03 -11.44 10.06
CA SER A 2 14.08 -11.42 10.01
C SER A 2 13.41 -10.57 9.50
N ASN A 3 12.97 -10.45 8.81
CA ASN A 3 12.31 -9.67 8.21
C ASN A 3 10.96 -9.77 8.45
N SER A 4 10.51 -9.94 9.56
CA SER A 4 9.20 -10.06 9.75
C SER A 4 8.52 -8.79 9.54
N LEU A 5 7.55 -8.74 8.70
CA LEU A 5 6.79 -7.60 8.42
C LEU A 5 5.76 -7.46 9.49
N LYS A 6 5.60 -6.31 10.05
CA LYS A 6 4.55 -6.10 11.03
C LYS A 6 3.26 -5.83 10.29
N VAL A 7 2.25 -6.59 10.62
CA VAL A 7 0.96 -6.46 9.95
C VAL A 7 -0.08 -5.97 10.95
N HIS A 8 -0.77 -4.90 10.60
CA HIS A 8 -1.79 -4.33 11.45
C HIS A 8 -3.13 -4.39 10.74
N ARG A 9 -4.18 -4.64 11.47
CA ARG A 9 -5.52 -4.66 10.89
C ARG A 9 -6.28 -3.49 11.45
N ILE A 10 -6.83 -2.66 10.60
CA ILE A 10 -7.56 -1.50 11.09
C ILE A 10 -8.81 -1.28 10.25
N PRO A 11 -9.84 -0.72 10.83
CA PRO A 11 -11.04 -0.41 10.07
C PRO A 11 -10.76 0.65 9.02
N ILE A 12 -11.38 0.52 7.87
CA ILE A 12 -11.14 1.45 6.79
C ILE A 12 -11.48 2.89 7.19
N THR A 13 -12.45 3.07 8.05
CA THR A 13 -12.82 4.40 8.48
C THR A 13 -11.68 5.06 9.26
N LYS A 14 -10.98 4.28 10.08
CA LYS A 14 -9.86 4.83 10.80
C LYS A 14 -8.69 5.07 9.87
N ALA A 15 -8.53 4.21 8.88
CA ALA A 15 -7.44 4.39 7.93
C ALA A 15 -7.61 5.69 7.16
N ARG A 16 -8.85 6.05 6.83
CA ARG A 16 -9.07 7.27 6.08
C ARG A 16 -8.65 8.48 6.86
N ILE A 17 -8.94 8.49 8.13
CA ILE A 17 -8.62 9.63 8.97
C ILE A 17 -7.12 9.75 9.20
N ASN A 18 -6.43 8.63 9.28
CA ASN A 18 -5.01 8.63 9.58
C ASN A 18 -4.13 8.22 8.41
N LEU A 19 -4.62 8.43 7.20
CA LEU A 19 -3.93 7.89 6.03
C LEU A 19 -2.49 8.36 5.89
N GLY A 20 -2.25 9.63 6.15
CA GLY A 20 -0.89 10.14 6.04
C GLY A 20 0.09 9.42 6.96
N GLN A 21 -0.32 9.19 8.19
CA GLN A 21 0.52 8.49 9.12
C GLN A 21 0.70 7.05 8.73
N ILE A 22 -0.36 6.41 8.25
CA ILE A 22 -0.30 5.02 7.85
C ILE A 22 0.67 4.83 6.70
N VAL A 23 0.60 5.72 5.71
CA VAL A 23 1.49 5.63 4.57
C VAL A 23 2.94 5.83 5.01
N ARG A 24 3.16 6.78 5.90
CA ARG A 24 4.49 7.01 6.38
C ARG A 24 5.05 5.80 7.11
N ARG A 25 4.25 5.18 7.96
CA ARG A 25 4.71 4.02 8.70
C ARG A 25 4.97 2.84 7.77
N ALA A 26 4.15 2.69 6.74
CA ALA A 26 4.37 1.62 5.79
C ALA A 26 5.70 1.83 5.07
N HIS A 27 5.97 3.06 4.69
CA HIS A 27 7.19 3.34 3.93
C HIS A 27 8.44 3.31 4.79
N VAL A 28 8.39 3.95 5.96
CA VAL A 28 9.58 4.09 6.78
C VAL A 28 9.85 2.86 7.62
N ASN A 29 8.80 2.28 8.18
CA ASN A 29 8.97 1.18 9.12
C ASN A 29 8.66 -0.19 8.53
N ASN A 30 8.34 -0.24 7.26
CA ASN A 30 8.01 -1.51 6.60
C ASN A 30 6.83 -2.20 7.28
N GLU A 31 5.84 -1.43 7.67
CA GLU A 31 4.64 -2.01 8.25
C GLU A 31 3.59 -2.19 7.16
N CYS A 32 2.76 -3.18 7.30
CA CYS A 32 1.71 -3.43 6.36
C CYS A 32 0.39 -3.25 7.08
N PHE A 33 -0.56 -2.60 6.45
CA PHE A 33 -1.85 -2.36 7.08
C PHE A 33 -2.95 -3.02 6.26
N ILE A 34 -3.73 -3.87 6.91
CA ILE A 34 -4.86 -4.51 6.26
C ILE A 34 -6.09 -3.72 6.63
N LEU A 35 -6.78 -3.20 5.63
CA LEU A 35 -7.96 -2.39 5.85
C LEU A 35 -9.19 -3.27 5.85
N GLU A 36 -10.01 -3.10 6.85
CA GLU A 36 -11.18 -3.94 7.02
C GLU A 36 -12.45 -3.14 6.96
N LYS A 37 -13.48 -3.74 6.44
CA LYS A 37 -14.79 -3.16 6.45
C LYS A 37 -15.69 -4.18 7.05
N ASP A 38 -16.36 -3.85 8.15
CA ASP A 38 -17.25 -4.77 8.85
C ASP A 38 -16.52 -6.07 9.23
N GLY A 39 -15.27 -5.91 9.63
CA GLY A 39 -14.49 -7.07 10.05
C GLY A 39 -13.93 -7.91 8.92
N ILE A 40 -14.17 -7.51 7.67
CA ILE A 40 -13.71 -8.27 6.53
C ILE A 40 -12.58 -7.53 5.83
N PRO A 41 -11.44 -8.17 5.60
CA PRO A 41 -10.33 -7.50 4.91
C PRO A 41 -10.73 -7.18 3.48
N VAL A 42 -10.52 -5.95 3.07
CA VAL A 42 -10.88 -5.53 1.72
C VAL A 42 -9.72 -4.95 0.93
N ALA A 43 -8.65 -4.53 1.60
CA ALA A 43 -7.53 -3.90 0.91
C ALA A 43 -6.33 -3.89 1.83
N GLY A 44 -5.23 -3.40 1.32
CA GLY A 44 -4.04 -3.30 2.14
C GLY A 44 -3.16 -2.15 1.71
N ILE A 45 -2.31 -1.70 2.62
CA ILE A 45 -1.34 -0.66 2.34
C ILE A 45 0.03 -1.24 2.65
N ILE A 46 0.91 -1.17 1.69
CA ILE A 46 2.22 -1.76 1.81
C ILE A 46 3.24 -0.84 1.15
N ASP A 47 4.46 -0.86 1.63
CA ASP A 47 5.50 -0.03 1.04
C ASP A 47 5.72 -0.41 -0.42
N ILE A 48 6.02 0.59 -1.23
CA ILE A 48 6.16 0.37 -2.66
C ILE A 48 7.28 -0.60 -2.99
N ASP A 49 8.35 -0.59 -2.23
CA ASP A 49 9.45 -1.50 -2.51
C ASP A 49 9.03 -2.94 -2.29
N GLU A 50 8.24 -3.19 -1.24
CA GLU A 50 7.76 -4.53 -0.99
C GLU A 50 6.79 -4.96 -2.07
N LEU A 51 5.95 -4.05 -2.50
CA LEU A 51 4.98 -4.36 -3.53
C LEU A 51 5.68 -4.70 -4.85
N GLU A 52 6.69 -3.94 -5.19
CA GLU A 52 7.42 -4.20 -6.43
C GLU A 52 8.11 -5.54 -6.39
N ASP A 53 8.67 -5.89 -5.26
CA ASP A 53 9.31 -7.19 -5.12
C ASP A 53 8.29 -8.31 -5.31
N TYR A 54 7.13 -8.14 -4.71
CA TYR A 54 6.08 -9.14 -4.83
C TYR A 54 5.64 -9.29 -6.28
N LEU A 55 5.46 -8.19 -6.98
CA LEU A 55 5.02 -8.24 -8.36
C LEU A 55 6.05 -8.89 -9.26
N GLU A 56 7.31 -8.62 -9.00
CA GLU A 56 8.37 -9.24 -9.79
C GLU A 56 8.41 -10.73 -9.56
N MET A 57 8.14 -11.17 -8.36
CA MET A 57 8.12 -12.59 -8.08
C MET A 57 6.97 -13.27 -8.78
N LYS A 58 5.81 -12.62 -8.83
CA LYS A 58 4.66 -13.23 -9.47
C LYS A 58 4.75 -13.19 -10.97
N ASP A 59 5.31 -12.15 -11.53
CA ASP A 59 5.37 -12.01 -12.97
C ASP A 59 6.70 -11.38 -13.33
N PRO A 60 7.68 -12.14 -13.66
CA PRO A 60 9.01 -11.60 -13.97
C PRO A 60 9.01 -10.62 -15.12
N ASN A 61 7.94 -10.57 -15.91
CA ASN A 61 7.89 -9.63 -17.00
C ASN A 61 7.43 -8.25 -16.56
N ILE A 62 7.00 -8.10 -15.35
CA ILE A 62 6.57 -6.79 -14.88
C ILE A 62 7.79 -6.01 -14.50
N LYS A 63 7.90 -4.79 -15.01
CA LYS A 63 9.02 -3.95 -14.66
C LYS A 63 8.63 -3.04 -13.54
N LYS A 64 9.59 -2.55 -12.80
CA LYS A 64 9.29 -1.62 -11.73
C LYS A 64 8.64 -0.38 -12.29
N THR A 65 7.75 0.19 -11.53
CA THR A 65 7.05 1.39 -11.92
C THR A 65 8.03 2.55 -12.00
N ASP A 66 8.04 3.25 -13.12
CA ASP A 66 8.96 4.36 -13.23
C ASP A 66 8.23 5.66 -12.94
N ARG A 67 8.99 6.76 -12.96
CA ARG A 67 8.43 8.02 -12.63
C ARG A 67 7.34 8.46 -13.55
N ARG A 68 7.43 8.13 -14.81
CA ARG A 68 6.42 8.54 -15.71
C ARG A 68 5.12 7.91 -15.40
N GLU A 69 5.11 6.62 -15.05
CA GLU A 69 3.88 5.93 -14.74
C GLU A 69 3.27 6.47 -13.47
N LEU A 70 4.11 6.81 -12.52
CA LEU A 70 3.59 7.40 -11.29
C LEU A 70 2.96 8.75 -11.56
N GLN A 71 3.53 9.50 -12.46
CA GLN A 71 2.98 10.79 -12.76
C GLN A 71 1.63 10.67 -13.42
N SER A 72 1.38 9.64 -14.17
CA SER A 72 0.10 9.51 -14.83
C SER A 72 -1.03 9.33 -13.83
N LEU A 73 -0.69 8.91 -12.62
CA LEU A 73 -1.72 8.78 -11.60
C LEU A 73 -2.24 10.12 -11.13
N ARG A 74 -1.50 11.19 -11.43
CA ARG A 74 -1.99 12.48 -11.05
C ARG A 74 -3.21 12.85 -11.81
N LYS A 75 -3.50 12.19 -12.91
CA LYS A 75 -4.67 12.47 -13.65
C LYS A 75 -5.83 11.67 -13.17
N TRP A 76 -5.63 10.91 -12.12
CA TRP A 76 -6.71 10.14 -11.54
C TRP A 76 -7.82 11.10 -11.17
N PRO A 77 -9.04 10.75 -11.47
CA PRO A 77 -10.13 11.63 -11.21
C PRO A 77 -10.22 11.86 -9.75
N LYS A 78 -10.40 13.10 -9.44
CA LYS A 78 -10.42 13.32 -8.15
C LYS A 78 -11.67 13.19 -7.59
N GLN A 79 -12.54 12.91 -8.03
CA GLN A 79 -13.69 12.84 -7.57
C GLN A 79 -13.96 12.09 -6.68
N ALA A 80 -13.71 11.59 -6.59
CA ALA A 80 -13.91 10.90 -5.72
C ALA A 80 -14.52 11.38 -4.68
N ASP A 81 -14.76 11.79 -4.37
CA ASP A 81 -15.13 12.09 -3.37
C ASP A 81 -15.56 11.97 -3.02
#